data_f5aec0f7d5bb2cebadc822d03fbb7684
#
_entry.id   f5aec0f7d5bb2cebadc822d03fbb7684
#
_cell.length_a   1.000
_cell.length_b   1.000
_cell.length_c   1.000
_cell.angle_alpha   90.00
_cell.angle_beta   90.00
_cell.angle_gamma   90.00
#
_symmetry.space_group_name_H-M   'P 1'
#
loop_
_entity.id
_entity.type
_entity.pdbx_description
1 polymer ?
#
loop_
_entity_poly.entity_id
_entity_poly.type
_entity_poly.pdbx_seq_one_letter_code
_entity_poly.pdbx_strand_id
1 'polypeptide(L)'
;MRQHRKQGKSIFQFIFAAMLIVLGIEVALLIGTLYFGNVGMQMNRNAIEILKKQVENRQNYLQNTLEETQNLSSLAGTINIAVENQTAVENISVEELVNNEDRSTELLETVSDSLINVMRHRSVNGIFVILNTDDMDECEIDSFMPCVYIRDQDPTTTASERNYDLLLERSPVKLVKSLRISTDRGWMPAIKYKGYGKNGIVYPVFQTAYKDSEKLNVSDYGHWTPVSYTLEGDDRPVIAYSIPLILSDGTVYGVVGVEMMTSYIQELIPYEELQNSGTGTYLLAETADTLSDSEISVNVINPSSRSNRWLSIPDEEIKMTRTEKNIYEAEIWKDNYIASVYPLTLYNKNAPFSDEQWLLVGIVQDKNLYAFTNHVMLLVKLTIFATLLFGLLSSFIVSRRLAKPVASLSDEVEAAQQNQGSIPNLSETGIRELDKFSTAITGLSREVLNTSTKFPVSYTHL
;
A
#
# COMPACT_ATOMS: atom_id res chain seq x y z
N MET A 1 36.65 -21.21 -71.48
CA MET A 1 36.59 -21.07 -70.01
C MET A 1 36.30 -19.62 -69.63
N ARG A 2 35.04 -19.30 -69.28
CA ARG A 2 34.67 -17.95 -68.80
C ARG A 2 35.09 -17.88 -67.31
N GLN A 3 36.11 -17.14 -66.99
CA GLN A 3 36.49 -16.80 -65.62
C GLN A 3 35.35 -15.94 -65.04
N HIS A 4 34.65 -16.48 -64.04
CA HIS A 4 33.74 -15.68 -63.20
C HIS A 4 34.61 -14.68 -62.40
N ARG A 5 34.71 -13.43 -62.90
CA ARG A 5 35.20 -12.30 -62.10
C ARG A 5 34.25 -12.17 -60.90
N LYS A 6 34.73 -12.52 -59.67
CA LYS A 6 34.03 -12.19 -58.45
C LYS A 6 33.82 -10.67 -58.45
N GLN A 7 32.58 -10.21 -58.60
CA GLN A 7 32.25 -8.80 -58.42
C GLN A 7 32.66 -8.39 -56.99
N GLY A 8 33.63 -7.49 -56.87
CA GLY A 8 34.03 -6.92 -55.61
C GLY A 8 32.88 -6.16 -54.97
N LYS A 9 32.74 -6.21 -53.63
CA LYS A 9 31.78 -5.43 -52.87
C LYS A 9 32.04 -3.93 -53.11
N SER A 10 30.97 -3.13 -53.33
CA SER A 10 31.06 -1.68 -53.43
C SER A 10 31.63 -1.08 -52.15
N ILE A 11 32.40 0.00 -52.25
CA ILE A 11 32.93 0.77 -51.10
C ILE A 11 31.78 1.19 -50.17
N PHE A 12 30.62 1.57 -50.75
CA PHE A 12 29.40 1.84 -49.98
C PHE A 12 29.00 0.66 -49.12
N GLN A 13 28.97 -0.56 -49.66
CA GLN A 13 28.60 -1.77 -48.91
C GLN A 13 29.57 -2.07 -47.79
N PHE A 14 30.86 -1.82 -47.99
CA PHE A 14 31.86 -2.06 -46.99
C PHE A 14 31.77 -1.08 -45.81
N ILE A 15 31.67 0.23 -46.10
CA ILE A 15 31.52 1.27 -45.06
C ILE A 15 30.20 1.09 -44.31
N PHE A 16 29.11 0.85 -45.04
CA PHE A 16 27.81 0.64 -44.43
C PHE A 16 27.76 -0.57 -43.51
N ALA A 17 28.34 -1.70 -43.97
CA ALA A 17 28.42 -2.90 -43.14
C ALA A 17 29.29 -2.69 -41.86
N ALA A 18 30.42 -1.99 -41.98
CA ALA A 18 31.24 -1.65 -40.81
C ALA A 18 30.49 -0.81 -39.78
N MET A 19 29.77 0.21 -40.24
CA MET A 19 28.95 1.08 -39.36
C MET A 19 27.76 0.32 -38.73
N LEU A 20 27.14 -0.61 -39.47
CA LEU A 20 26.10 -1.49 -38.93
C LEU A 20 26.62 -2.44 -37.86
N ILE A 21 27.84 -2.95 -38.02
CA ILE A 21 28.46 -3.79 -36.98
C ILE A 21 28.68 -2.99 -35.68
N VAL A 22 29.21 -1.77 -35.78
CA VAL A 22 29.42 -0.89 -34.61
C VAL A 22 28.08 -0.60 -33.93
N LEU A 23 27.08 -0.18 -34.70
CA LEU A 23 25.74 0.07 -34.16
C LEU A 23 25.15 -1.19 -33.49
N GLY A 24 25.33 -2.36 -34.10
CA GLY A 24 24.87 -3.63 -33.54
C GLY A 24 25.55 -3.97 -32.21
N ILE A 25 26.87 -3.71 -32.11
CA ILE A 25 27.60 -3.90 -30.83
C ILE A 25 27.12 -2.93 -29.77
N GLU A 26 26.93 -1.63 -30.09
CA GLU A 26 26.46 -0.63 -29.13
C GLU A 26 25.06 -0.98 -28.59
N VAL A 27 24.14 -1.36 -29.47
CA VAL A 27 22.78 -1.78 -29.08
C VAL A 27 22.82 -3.08 -28.28
N ALA A 28 23.64 -4.04 -28.65
CA ALA A 28 23.80 -5.30 -27.91
C ALA A 28 24.36 -5.07 -26.50
N LEU A 29 25.32 -4.17 -26.33
CA LEU A 29 25.85 -3.76 -25.02
C LEU A 29 24.77 -3.06 -24.18
N LEU A 30 23.98 -2.19 -24.75
CA LEU A 30 22.92 -1.48 -24.06
C LEU A 30 21.80 -2.43 -23.61
N ILE A 31 21.36 -3.34 -24.47
CA ILE A 31 20.39 -4.39 -24.11
C ILE A 31 21.01 -5.34 -23.08
N GLY A 32 22.26 -5.70 -23.25
CA GLY A 32 23.00 -6.57 -22.32
C GLY A 32 23.06 -5.97 -20.92
N THR A 33 23.43 -4.70 -20.77
CA THR A 33 23.48 -4.03 -19.46
C THR A 33 22.11 -3.96 -18.79
N LEU A 34 21.05 -3.73 -19.54
CA LEU A 34 19.68 -3.71 -19.01
C LEU A 34 19.20 -5.10 -18.58
N TYR A 35 19.49 -6.12 -19.36
CA TYR A 35 19.09 -7.49 -19.10
C TYR A 35 19.90 -8.13 -17.96
N PHE A 36 21.25 -8.06 -18.04
CA PHE A 36 22.13 -8.61 -17.00
C PHE A 36 22.12 -7.77 -15.71
N GLY A 37 21.86 -6.47 -15.80
CA GLY A 37 21.67 -5.60 -14.64
C GLY A 37 20.37 -5.81 -13.89
N ASN A 38 19.46 -6.65 -14.42
CA ASN A 38 18.15 -6.93 -13.81
C ASN A 38 17.38 -5.67 -13.35
N VAL A 39 17.56 -4.54 -14.07
CA VAL A 39 17.06 -3.22 -13.67
C VAL A 39 15.56 -3.25 -13.39
N GLY A 40 14.76 -3.88 -14.28
CA GLY A 40 13.32 -3.99 -14.09
C GLY A 40 12.94 -4.80 -12.86
N MET A 41 13.62 -5.91 -12.61
CA MET A 41 13.39 -6.75 -11.43
C MET A 41 13.73 -6.00 -10.14
N GLN A 42 14.83 -5.25 -10.15
CA GLN A 42 15.25 -4.46 -8.98
C GLN A 42 14.28 -3.31 -8.70
N MET A 43 13.75 -2.67 -9.74
CA MET A 43 12.72 -1.64 -9.59
C MET A 43 11.42 -2.21 -9.00
N ASN A 44 11.00 -3.40 -9.46
CA ASN A 44 9.83 -4.08 -8.90
C ASN A 44 10.05 -4.48 -7.43
N ARG A 45 11.22 -5.00 -7.07
CA ARG A 45 11.58 -5.27 -5.67
C ARG A 45 11.56 -4.02 -4.81
N ASN A 46 12.08 -2.91 -5.32
CA ASN A 46 12.03 -1.63 -4.60
C ASN A 46 10.58 -1.17 -4.37
N ALA A 47 9.67 -1.35 -5.34
CA ALA A 47 8.27 -1.03 -5.17
C ALA A 47 7.62 -1.87 -4.06
N ILE A 48 7.91 -3.18 -4.00
CA ILE A 48 7.46 -4.07 -2.92
C ILE A 48 8.03 -3.64 -1.56
N GLU A 49 9.33 -3.32 -1.50
CA GLU A 49 9.96 -2.89 -0.25
C GLU A 49 9.42 -1.54 0.25
N ILE A 50 9.04 -0.63 -0.66
CA ILE A 50 8.36 0.62 -0.30
C ILE A 50 6.99 0.30 0.29
N LEU A 51 6.19 -0.56 -0.35
CA LEU A 51 4.89 -0.99 0.16
C LEU A 51 5.02 -1.62 1.56
N LYS A 52 5.97 -2.55 1.75
CA LYS A 52 6.24 -3.16 3.06
C LYS A 52 6.49 -2.10 4.13
N LYS A 53 7.40 -1.16 3.86
CA LYS A 53 7.76 -0.11 4.84
C LYS A 53 6.59 0.83 5.14
N GLN A 54 5.79 1.18 4.14
CA GLN A 54 4.60 2.00 4.36
C GLN A 54 3.61 1.29 5.28
N VAL A 55 3.32 0.01 5.00
CA VAL A 55 2.39 -0.79 5.81
C VAL A 55 2.96 -1.03 7.21
N GLU A 56 4.24 -1.35 7.36
CA GLU A 56 4.93 -1.53 8.64
C GLU A 56 4.87 -0.26 9.50
N ASN A 57 5.19 0.89 8.91
CA ASN A 57 5.13 2.17 9.63
C ASN A 57 3.70 2.48 10.09
N ARG A 58 2.72 2.23 9.23
CA ARG A 58 1.31 2.45 9.56
C ARG A 58 0.81 1.45 10.60
N GLN A 59 1.24 0.19 10.53
CA GLN A 59 0.95 -0.82 11.53
C GLN A 59 1.49 -0.41 12.90
N ASN A 60 2.74 0.03 13.00
CA ASN A 60 3.32 0.50 14.26
C ASN A 60 2.54 1.70 14.83
N TYR A 61 2.13 2.64 13.99
CA TYR A 61 1.30 3.76 14.42
C TYR A 61 -0.05 3.30 14.96
N LEU A 62 -0.76 2.44 14.22
CA LEU A 62 -2.06 1.91 14.61
C LEU A 62 -1.95 1.05 15.89
N GLN A 63 -0.92 0.20 15.97
CA GLN A 63 -0.61 -0.62 17.16
C GLN A 63 -0.54 0.25 18.42
N ASN A 64 0.27 1.30 18.39
CA ASN A 64 0.43 2.20 19.53
C ASN A 64 -0.89 2.89 19.91
N THR A 65 -1.67 3.33 18.92
CA THR A 65 -2.97 3.98 19.15
C THR A 65 -3.97 3.02 19.80
N LEU A 66 -4.03 1.77 19.32
CA LEU A 66 -4.91 0.76 19.89
C LEU A 66 -4.46 0.33 21.31
N GLU A 67 -3.15 0.17 21.55
CA GLU A 67 -2.60 -0.13 22.88
C GLU A 67 -2.89 0.98 23.90
N GLU A 68 -2.74 2.25 23.51
CA GLU A 68 -3.13 3.38 24.37
C GLU A 68 -4.62 3.35 24.72
N THR A 69 -5.44 2.95 23.77
CA THR A 69 -6.89 2.81 23.96
C THR A 69 -7.23 1.68 24.93
N GLN A 70 -6.48 0.59 24.96
CA GLN A 70 -6.70 -0.58 25.82
C GLN A 70 -6.43 -0.32 27.32
N ASN A 71 -5.70 0.71 27.69
CA ASN A 71 -5.31 0.94 29.09
C ASN A 71 -6.47 1.46 29.96
N LEU A 72 -7.49 0.64 30.23
CA LEU A 72 -8.67 0.97 31.05
C LEU A 72 -8.57 0.54 32.52
N SER A 73 -7.50 -0.16 32.92
CA SER A 73 -7.40 -0.73 34.30
C SER A 73 -7.50 0.32 35.39
N SER A 74 -6.93 1.52 35.21
CA SER A 74 -7.02 2.62 36.17
C SER A 74 -8.46 3.13 36.31
N LEU A 75 -9.20 3.20 35.20
CA LEU A 75 -10.62 3.59 35.22
C LEU A 75 -11.46 2.52 35.92
N ALA A 76 -11.24 1.24 35.62
CA ALA A 76 -11.91 0.14 36.30
C ALA A 76 -11.66 0.18 37.80
N GLY A 77 -10.40 0.45 38.23
CA GLY A 77 -10.06 0.65 39.66
C GLY A 77 -10.83 1.82 40.30
N THR A 78 -11.00 2.94 39.59
CA THR A 78 -11.78 4.09 40.07
C THR A 78 -13.25 3.72 40.22
N ILE A 79 -13.82 2.97 39.28
CA ILE A 79 -15.21 2.49 39.36
C ILE A 79 -15.37 1.50 40.51
N ASN A 80 -14.43 0.57 40.72
CA ASN A 80 -14.43 -0.39 41.83
C ASN A 80 -14.49 0.33 43.16
N ILE A 81 -13.65 1.36 43.37
CA ILE A 81 -13.66 2.18 44.60
C ILE A 81 -15.03 2.83 44.80
N ALA A 82 -15.68 3.33 43.77
CA ALA A 82 -17.02 3.93 43.89
C ALA A 82 -18.06 2.89 44.33
N VAL A 83 -18.02 1.69 43.76
CA VAL A 83 -18.90 0.56 44.11
C VAL A 83 -18.66 0.11 45.56
N GLU A 84 -17.41 -0.14 45.96
CA GLU A 84 -17.06 -0.55 47.32
C GLU A 84 -17.50 0.48 48.34
N ASN A 85 -17.32 1.76 48.07
CA ASN A 85 -17.77 2.84 48.95
C ASN A 85 -19.30 2.88 49.09
N GLN A 86 -20.03 2.81 47.99
CA GLN A 86 -21.49 2.87 48.01
C GLN A 86 -22.11 1.65 48.71
N THR A 87 -21.63 0.44 48.40
CA THR A 87 -22.09 -0.80 49.04
C THR A 87 -21.78 -0.81 50.52
N ALA A 88 -20.61 -0.29 50.97
CA ALA A 88 -20.23 -0.20 52.38
C ALA A 88 -21.10 0.83 53.13
N VAL A 89 -21.36 1.99 52.55
CA VAL A 89 -22.16 3.05 53.16
C VAL A 89 -23.62 2.62 53.32
N GLU A 90 -24.18 2.00 52.30
CA GLU A 90 -25.59 1.57 52.30
C GLU A 90 -25.79 0.18 52.95
N ASN A 91 -24.67 -0.55 53.23
CA ASN A 91 -24.68 -1.91 53.77
C ASN A 91 -25.51 -2.89 52.88
N ILE A 92 -25.26 -2.88 51.60
CA ILE A 92 -25.93 -3.68 50.56
C ILE A 92 -24.94 -4.54 49.75
N SER A 93 -25.46 -5.55 49.08
CA SER A 93 -24.66 -6.32 48.14
C SER A 93 -24.50 -5.56 46.81
N VAL A 94 -23.48 -5.99 46.01
CA VAL A 94 -23.28 -5.45 44.64
C VAL A 94 -24.47 -5.80 43.73
N GLU A 95 -25.04 -6.96 43.90
CA GLU A 95 -26.27 -7.39 43.18
C GLU A 95 -27.44 -6.47 43.49
N GLU A 96 -27.66 -6.12 44.76
CA GLU A 96 -28.71 -5.15 45.14
C GLU A 96 -28.44 -3.74 44.61
N LEU A 97 -27.14 -3.33 44.50
CA LEU A 97 -26.76 -2.05 43.92
C LEU A 97 -27.06 -2.03 42.41
N VAL A 98 -26.68 -3.06 41.66
CA VAL A 98 -26.86 -3.12 40.20
C VAL A 98 -28.31 -3.26 39.83
N ASN A 99 -29.06 -4.11 40.52
CA ASN A 99 -30.49 -4.39 40.22
C ASN A 99 -31.46 -3.33 40.72
N ASN A 100 -31.00 -2.33 41.46
CA ASN A 100 -31.83 -1.20 41.89
C ASN A 100 -31.57 0.03 41.01
N GLU A 101 -32.59 0.51 40.31
CA GLU A 101 -32.48 1.63 39.36
C GLU A 101 -31.94 2.93 40.00
N ASP A 102 -32.39 3.27 41.23
CA ASP A 102 -31.94 4.49 41.89
C ASP A 102 -30.48 4.42 42.28
N ARG A 103 -30.02 3.29 42.83
CA ARG A 103 -28.65 3.04 43.26
C ARG A 103 -27.67 2.94 42.13
N SER A 104 -28.01 2.15 41.09
CA SER A 104 -27.22 2.05 39.89
C SER A 104 -27.07 3.40 39.16
N THR A 105 -28.15 4.23 39.19
CA THR A 105 -28.10 5.60 38.65
C THR A 105 -27.13 6.49 39.44
N GLU A 106 -27.14 6.44 40.77
CA GLU A 106 -26.22 7.21 41.61
C GLU A 106 -24.74 6.81 41.38
N LEU A 107 -24.49 5.50 41.29
CA LEU A 107 -23.16 5.00 40.91
C LEU A 107 -22.71 5.53 39.54
N LEU A 108 -23.56 5.39 38.51
CA LEU A 108 -23.25 5.83 37.14
C LEU A 108 -23.05 7.36 37.08
N GLU A 109 -23.79 8.16 37.89
CA GLU A 109 -23.54 9.59 38.01
C GLU A 109 -22.16 9.87 38.61
N THR A 110 -21.81 9.20 39.69
CA THR A 110 -20.55 9.37 40.40
C THR A 110 -19.33 9.10 39.50
N VAL A 111 -19.40 8.11 38.60
CA VAL A 111 -18.28 7.71 37.71
C VAL A 111 -18.23 8.48 36.39
N SER A 112 -19.31 9.17 36.01
CA SER A 112 -19.45 9.82 34.70
C SER A 112 -18.35 10.83 34.39
N ASP A 113 -17.96 11.66 35.36
CA ASP A 113 -16.87 12.64 35.14
C ASP A 113 -15.53 11.95 34.87
N SER A 114 -15.27 10.82 35.53
CA SER A 114 -14.07 10.01 35.26
C SER A 114 -14.09 9.40 33.86
N LEU A 115 -15.24 8.95 33.40
CA LEU A 115 -15.44 8.44 32.02
C LEU A 115 -15.14 9.53 31.01
N ILE A 116 -15.75 10.70 31.14
CA ILE A 116 -15.54 11.83 30.22
C ILE A 116 -14.06 12.24 30.17
N ASN A 117 -13.42 12.31 31.33
CA ASN A 117 -12.01 12.65 31.41
C ASN A 117 -11.12 11.65 30.67
N VAL A 118 -11.35 10.34 30.87
CA VAL A 118 -10.58 9.29 30.16
C VAL A 118 -10.85 9.33 28.65
N MET A 119 -12.10 9.50 28.20
CA MET A 119 -12.45 9.60 26.80
C MET A 119 -11.71 10.75 26.10
N ARG A 120 -11.71 11.94 26.71
CA ARG A 120 -11.06 13.12 26.14
C ARG A 120 -9.54 13.02 26.08
N HIS A 121 -8.89 12.30 27.00
CA HIS A 121 -7.43 12.09 27.00
C HIS A 121 -6.97 11.03 25.99
N ARG A 122 -7.86 10.17 25.53
CA ARG A 122 -7.51 9.03 24.66
C ARG A 122 -7.92 9.18 23.21
N SER A 123 -8.55 10.30 22.87
CA SER A 123 -9.00 10.55 21.51
C SER A 123 -9.83 9.39 20.94
N VAL A 124 -10.76 8.85 21.74
CA VAL A 124 -11.74 7.83 21.35
C VAL A 124 -13.10 8.46 21.14
N ASN A 125 -13.92 7.85 20.29
CA ASN A 125 -15.24 8.40 19.96
C ASN A 125 -16.27 8.21 21.07
N GLY A 126 -16.11 7.18 21.90
CA GLY A 126 -17.07 6.95 22.97
C GLY A 126 -16.50 6.16 24.13
N ILE A 127 -17.21 6.20 25.24
CA ILE A 127 -16.89 5.47 26.46
C ILE A 127 -18.18 4.99 27.12
N PHE A 128 -18.12 3.81 27.72
CA PHE A 128 -19.30 3.24 28.37
C PHE A 128 -18.95 2.45 29.64
N VAL A 129 -19.91 2.40 30.54
CA VAL A 129 -20.01 1.42 31.63
C VAL A 129 -21.36 0.75 31.55
N ILE A 130 -21.37 -0.57 31.58
CA ILE A 130 -22.58 -1.40 31.55
C ILE A 130 -22.53 -2.31 32.76
N LEU A 131 -23.55 -2.29 33.60
CA LEU A 131 -23.62 -3.07 34.84
C LEU A 131 -24.43 -4.33 34.61
N ASN A 132 -23.96 -5.45 35.14
CA ASN A 132 -24.62 -6.75 35.15
C ASN A 132 -24.01 -7.65 36.22
N THR A 133 -24.80 -8.39 36.95
CA THR A 133 -24.33 -9.37 37.95
C THR A 133 -24.75 -10.80 37.61
N ASP A 134 -25.67 -10.97 36.66
CA ASP A 134 -26.26 -12.26 36.31
C ASP A 134 -25.41 -13.01 35.27
N ASP A 135 -25.46 -14.34 35.32
CA ASP A 135 -24.87 -15.18 34.27
C ASP A 135 -25.54 -14.86 32.92
N MET A 136 -24.76 -14.38 31.97
CA MET A 136 -25.28 -13.97 30.68
C MET A 136 -25.81 -15.12 29.81
N ASP A 137 -25.46 -16.36 30.10
CA ASP A 137 -26.05 -17.52 29.43
C ASP A 137 -27.47 -17.82 29.93
N GLU A 138 -27.83 -17.35 31.13
CA GLU A 138 -29.15 -17.53 31.75
C GLU A 138 -30.05 -16.30 31.60
N CYS A 139 -29.50 -15.14 31.18
CA CYS A 139 -30.25 -13.90 31.03
C CYS A 139 -31.35 -13.99 29.96
N GLU A 140 -32.51 -13.41 30.25
CA GLU A 140 -33.57 -13.24 29.26
C GLU A 140 -33.16 -12.27 28.15
N ILE A 141 -33.54 -12.60 26.94
CA ILE A 141 -33.15 -11.88 25.71
C ILE A 141 -33.54 -10.40 25.71
N ASP A 142 -34.57 -10.03 26.42
CA ASP A 142 -35.08 -8.67 26.51
C ASP A 142 -34.74 -7.97 27.84
N SER A 143 -33.85 -8.53 28.65
CA SER A 143 -33.38 -7.88 29.89
C SER A 143 -32.60 -6.60 29.56
N PHE A 144 -32.75 -5.60 30.42
CA PHE A 144 -32.07 -4.31 30.31
C PHE A 144 -30.94 -4.22 31.32
N MET A 145 -29.78 -3.80 30.88
CA MET A 145 -28.61 -3.55 31.73
C MET A 145 -28.47 -2.05 31.99
N PRO A 146 -28.39 -1.61 33.26
CA PRO A 146 -28.08 -0.22 33.59
C PRO A 146 -26.74 0.18 32.98
N CYS A 147 -26.68 1.36 32.37
CA CYS A 147 -25.47 1.81 31.73
C CYS A 147 -25.41 3.33 31.60
N VAL A 148 -24.18 3.82 31.39
CA VAL A 148 -23.92 5.13 30.82
C VAL A 148 -23.04 4.96 29.60
N TYR A 149 -23.45 5.54 28.48
CA TYR A 149 -22.74 5.47 27.21
C TYR A 149 -22.69 6.89 26.64
N ILE A 150 -21.49 7.44 26.57
CA ILE A 150 -21.20 8.80 26.14
C ILE A 150 -20.39 8.74 24.86
N ARG A 151 -20.73 9.58 23.89
CA ARG A 151 -20.03 9.66 22.62
C ARG A 151 -19.59 11.08 22.31
N ASP A 152 -18.38 11.23 21.78
CA ASP A 152 -17.87 12.39 21.09
C ASP A 152 -17.87 12.09 19.59
N GLN A 153 -18.54 12.90 18.80
CA GLN A 153 -18.66 12.68 17.35
C GLN A 153 -17.36 12.98 16.60
N ASP A 154 -16.51 13.84 17.17
CA ASP A 154 -15.25 14.26 16.56
C ASP A 154 -14.17 14.48 17.63
N PRO A 155 -13.49 13.40 18.06
CA PRO A 155 -12.45 13.47 19.09
C PRO A 155 -11.19 14.23 18.63
N THR A 156 -11.11 14.61 17.34
CA THR A 156 -9.99 15.39 16.81
C THR A 156 -10.14 16.89 17.02
N THR A 157 -11.32 17.35 17.34
CA THR A 157 -11.60 18.77 17.62
C THR A 157 -11.32 19.13 19.07
N THR A 158 -11.18 20.44 19.33
CA THR A 158 -10.97 20.93 20.69
C THR A 158 -12.23 20.69 21.54
N ALA A 159 -12.04 19.98 22.65
CA ALA A 159 -13.10 19.67 23.61
C ALA A 159 -13.84 20.93 24.11
N SER A 160 -15.16 20.86 24.15
CA SER A 160 -15.99 21.93 24.68
C SER A 160 -15.94 21.94 26.22
N GLU A 161 -15.66 23.11 26.83
CA GLU A 161 -15.67 23.26 28.30
C GLU A 161 -17.00 22.88 28.97
N ARG A 162 -18.11 22.89 28.20
CA ARG A 162 -19.46 22.60 28.68
C ARG A 162 -20.01 21.28 28.14
N ASN A 163 -19.15 20.41 27.60
CA ASN A 163 -19.54 19.12 27.01
C ASN A 163 -20.63 19.20 25.92
N TYR A 164 -20.74 20.32 25.18
CA TYR A 164 -21.73 20.46 24.10
C TYR A 164 -21.40 19.61 22.86
N ASP A 165 -20.19 19.11 22.76
CA ASP A 165 -19.69 18.19 21.76
C ASP A 165 -20.00 16.73 22.07
N LEU A 166 -20.48 16.45 23.29
CA LEU A 166 -20.83 15.10 23.73
C LEU A 166 -22.31 14.81 23.55
N LEU A 167 -22.57 13.52 23.34
CA LEU A 167 -23.92 12.97 23.25
C LEU A 167 -24.07 11.79 24.20
N LEU A 168 -25.21 11.70 24.87
CA LEU A 168 -25.66 10.52 25.60
C LEU A 168 -26.35 9.56 24.64
N GLU A 169 -25.76 8.40 24.46
CA GLU A 169 -26.34 7.31 23.68
C GLU A 169 -27.25 6.44 24.54
N ARG A 170 -26.81 6.12 25.74
CA ARG A 170 -27.54 5.32 26.73
C ARG A 170 -27.27 5.89 28.12
N SER A 171 -28.34 6.10 28.88
CA SER A 171 -28.22 6.48 30.30
C SER A 171 -29.58 6.46 30.98
N PRO A 172 -29.65 6.24 32.29
CA PRO A 172 -30.87 6.49 33.04
C PRO A 172 -31.40 7.92 32.82
N VAL A 173 -32.72 8.10 32.85
CA VAL A 173 -33.39 9.42 32.60
C VAL A 173 -32.88 10.52 33.56
N LYS A 174 -32.57 10.17 34.81
CA LYS A 174 -32.05 11.11 35.81
C LYS A 174 -30.67 11.67 35.42
N LEU A 175 -29.81 10.85 34.82
CA LEU A 175 -28.46 11.24 34.37
C LEU A 175 -28.50 12.31 33.27
N VAL A 176 -29.46 12.27 32.38
CA VAL A 176 -29.58 13.26 31.30
C VAL A 176 -29.64 14.68 31.86
N LYS A 177 -30.30 14.84 32.99
CA LYS A 177 -30.44 16.16 33.63
C LYS A 177 -29.20 16.57 34.42
N SER A 178 -28.57 15.65 35.14
CA SER A 178 -27.43 15.94 35.99
C SER A 178 -26.16 16.22 35.19
N LEU A 179 -25.87 15.43 34.17
CA LEU A 179 -24.67 15.57 33.31
C LEU A 179 -24.76 16.78 32.34
N ARG A 180 -25.95 17.27 32.07
CA ARG A 180 -26.20 18.39 31.11
C ARG A 180 -25.61 18.10 29.72
N ILE A 181 -25.53 16.84 29.33
CA ILE A 181 -25.15 16.39 28.03
C ILE A 181 -26.42 16.12 27.22
N SER A 182 -26.41 16.51 25.93
CA SER A 182 -27.55 16.27 25.06
C SER A 182 -27.71 14.77 24.77
N THR A 183 -28.95 14.30 24.70
CA THR A 183 -29.21 12.94 24.22
C THR A 183 -29.08 12.85 22.71
N ASP A 184 -28.57 11.74 22.21
CA ASP A 184 -28.61 11.47 20.78
C ASP A 184 -30.00 11.06 20.30
N ARG A 185 -30.19 11.04 18.97
CA ARG A 185 -31.47 10.69 18.34
C ARG A 185 -31.94 9.28 18.71
N GLY A 186 -30.98 8.34 18.82
CA GLY A 186 -31.24 6.95 19.21
C GLY A 186 -31.16 6.67 20.70
N TRP A 187 -31.20 7.70 21.58
CA TRP A 187 -31.04 7.53 23.01
C TRP A 187 -32.07 6.56 23.62
N MET A 188 -31.60 5.71 24.53
CA MET A 188 -32.40 4.78 25.34
C MET A 188 -31.96 4.81 26.80
N PRO A 189 -32.83 4.49 27.77
CA PRO A 189 -32.49 4.54 29.20
C PRO A 189 -31.53 3.44 29.67
N ALA A 190 -31.37 2.38 28.90
CA ALA A 190 -30.50 1.25 29.21
C ALA A 190 -30.07 0.52 27.93
N ILE A 191 -29.14 -0.40 28.05
CA ILE A 191 -28.75 -1.30 26.94
C ILE A 191 -29.52 -2.62 27.04
N LYS A 192 -30.03 -3.11 25.93
CA LYS A 192 -30.64 -4.44 25.87
C LYS A 192 -29.57 -5.51 25.75
N TYR A 193 -29.71 -6.57 26.53
CA TYR A 193 -28.82 -7.73 26.50
C TYR A 193 -28.61 -8.30 25.10
N LYS A 194 -29.69 -8.47 24.34
CA LYS A 194 -29.69 -9.08 23.01
C LYS A 194 -29.07 -8.23 21.90
N GLY A 195 -28.73 -6.96 22.16
CA GLY A 195 -28.40 -6.01 21.10
C GLY A 195 -27.21 -6.44 20.23
N TYR A 196 -26.29 -7.26 20.75
CA TYR A 196 -24.96 -7.46 20.13
C TYR A 196 -24.49 -8.93 20.08
N GLY A 197 -25.29 -9.88 20.52
CA GLY A 197 -25.00 -11.32 20.48
C GLY A 197 -23.71 -11.71 21.24
N LYS A 198 -23.23 -12.92 20.98
CA LYS A 198 -22.03 -13.46 21.64
C LYS A 198 -20.72 -12.75 21.27
N ASN A 199 -20.68 -12.02 20.16
CA ASN A 199 -19.53 -11.23 19.70
C ASN A 199 -19.67 -9.74 20.05
N GLY A 200 -20.59 -9.38 20.93
CA GLY A 200 -20.84 -8.01 21.33
C GLY A 200 -19.88 -7.48 22.37
N ILE A 201 -20.12 -6.24 22.80
CA ILE A 201 -19.23 -5.48 23.71
C ILE A 201 -19.25 -5.98 25.17
N VAL A 202 -20.24 -6.76 25.57
CA VAL A 202 -20.42 -7.20 26.97
C VAL A 202 -20.14 -8.69 27.12
N TYR A 203 -20.80 -9.51 26.29
CA TYR A 203 -20.81 -10.97 26.50
C TYR A 203 -19.41 -11.60 26.55
N PRO A 204 -18.50 -11.40 25.58
CA PRO A 204 -17.19 -12.09 25.61
C PRO A 204 -16.43 -11.78 26.88
N VAL A 205 -16.33 -10.53 27.22
CA VAL A 205 -15.53 -10.02 28.34
C VAL A 205 -16.12 -10.40 29.69
N PHE A 206 -17.42 -10.12 29.88
CA PHE A 206 -18.11 -10.39 31.12
C PHE A 206 -18.18 -11.90 31.40
N GLN A 207 -18.68 -12.67 30.42
CA GLN A 207 -18.93 -14.09 30.59
C GLN A 207 -17.63 -14.89 30.80
N THR A 208 -16.54 -14.51 30.12
CA THR A 208 -15.25 -15.14 30.32
C THR A 208 -14.71 -14.88 31.71
N ALA A 209 -14.78 -13.64 32.20
CA ALA A 209 -14.36 -13.29 33.54
C ALA A 209 -15.28 -13.89 34.61
N TYR A 210 -16.60 -13.97 34.36
CA TYR A 210 -17.58 -14.55 35.27
C TYR A 210 -17.33 -16.04 35.52
N LYS A 211 -16.99 -16.79 34.44
CA LYS A 211 -16.73 -18.24 34.52
C LYS A 211 -15.31 -18.60 34.96
N ASP A 212 -14.36 -17.68 34.89
CA ASP A 212 -13.01 -17.96 35.26
C ASP A 212 -12.84 -18.04 36.81
N SER A 213 -12.39 -19.20 37.27
CA SER A 213 -12.14 -19.45 38.66
C SER A 213 -10.77 -18.94 39.12
N GLU A 214 -9.80 -18.80 38.21
CA GLU A 214 -8.41 -18.43 38.54
C GLU A 214 -8.20 -16.93 38.68
N LYS A 215 -9.09 -16.11 38.08
CA LYS A 215 -9.07 -14.64 38.08
C LYS A 215 -7.75 -14.06 37.58
N LEU A 216 -7.64 -13.93 36.28
CA LEU A 216 -6.52 -13.23 35.62
C LEU A 216 -6.52 -11.72 35.95
N ASN A 217 -5.50 -11.00 35.52
CA ASN A 217 -5.55 -9.54 35.56
C ASN A 217 -6.70 -9.02 34.71
N VAL A 218 -7.36 -7.98 35.17
CA VAL A 218 -8.53 -7.39 34.49
C VAL A 218 -8.24 -7.05 33.03
N SER A 219 -7.01 -6.57 32.73
CA SER A 219 -6.58 -6.27 31.37
C SER A 219 -6.47 -7.49 30.45
N ASP A 220 -6.23 -8.68 31.02
CA ASP A 220 -6.07 -9.90 30.20
C ASP A 220 -7.41 -10.42 29.67
N TYR A 221 -8.54 -10.02 30.26
CA TYR A 221 -9.88 -10.28 29.73
C TYR A 221 -10.33 -9.27 28.69
N GLY A 222 -9.50 -8.27 28.37
CA GLY A 222 -9.87 -7.23 27.43
C GLY A 222 -10.09 -7.79 26.02
N HIS A 223 -11.12 -7.29 25.34
CA HIS A 223 -11.50 -7.78 24.02
C HIS A 223 -11.95 -6.64 23.09
N TRP A 224 -11.44 -6.66 21.87
CA TRP A 224 -11.94 -5.85 20.77
C TRP A 224 -13.06 -6.59 20.06
N THR A 225 -14.11 -5.87 19.66
CA THR A 225 -15.16 -6.48 18.83
C THR A 225 -14.60 -6.80 17.44
N PRO A 226 -14.61 -8.08 17.01
CA PRO A 226 -14.02 -8.47 15.72
C PRO A 226 -14.85 -8.03 14.51
N VAL A 227 -16.08 -7.60 14.76
CA VAL A 227 -17.00 -7.09 13.75
C VAL A 227 -17.53 -5.72 14.19
N SER A 228 -17.56 -4.78 13.27
CA SER A 228 -18.18 -3.48 13.56
C SER A 228 -19.68 -3.64 13.80
N TYR A 229 -20.20 -2.90 14.77
CA TYR A 229 -21.61 -2.90 15.13
C TYR A 229 -22.18 -1.47 15.16
N THR A 230 -23.49 -1.36 15.20
CA THR A 230 -24.21 -0.09 15.43
C THR A 230 -25.06 -0.21 16.68
N LEU A 231 -25.18 0.88 17.46
CA LEU A 231 -26.17 0.93 18.54
C LEU A 231 -27.59 0.93 17.97
N GLU A 232 -28.52 0.32 18.69
CA GLU A 232 -29.96 0.35 18.28
C GLU A 232 -30.43 1.80 18.17
N GLY A 233 -30.96 2.16 17.00
CA GLY A 233 -31.42 3.54 16.69
C GLY A 233 -30.31 4.43 16.12
N ASP A 234 -29.10 3.92 15.90
CA ASP A 234 -27.98 4.61 15.30
C ASP A 234 -27.49 3.90 14.03
N ASP A 235 -26.92 4.64 13.08
CA ASP A 235 -26.39 4.12 11.82
C ASP A 235 -24.86 4.22 11.72
N ARG A 236 -24.19 4.71 12.77
CA ARG A 236 -22.73 4.87 12.81
C ARG A 236 -22.06 3.56 13.27
N PRO A 237 -21.33 2.86 12.38
CA PRO A 237 -20.63 1.64 12.74
C PRO A 237 -19.39 1.96 13.58
N VAL A 238 -19.19 1.17 14.63
CA VAL A 238 -18.09 1.29 15.59
C VAL A 238 -17.45 -0.07 15.85
N ILE A 239 -16.19 -0.07 16.30
CA ILE A 239 -15.59 -1.17 17.04
C ILE A 239 -15.33 -0.71 18.47
N ALA A 240 -15.34 -1.61 19.43
CA ALA A 240 -15.11 -1.28 20.81
C ALA A 240 -14.12 -2.23 21.48
N TYR A 241 -13.40 -1.68 22.45
CA TYR A 241 -12.61 -2.44 23.40
C TYR A 241 -13.25 -2.34 24.77
N SER A 242 -13.41 -3.48 25.45
CA SER A 242 -13.96 -3.52 26.80
C SER A 242 -13.15 -4.45 27.71
N ILE A 243 -13.18 -4.17 29.00
CA ILE A 243 -12.65 -4.98 30.09
C ILE A 243 -13.73 -5.22 31.15
N PRO A 244 -13.68 -6.33 31.89
CA PRO A 244 -14.64 -6.59 32.94
C PRO A 244 -14.41 -5.69 34.17
N LEU A 245 -15.45 -5.41 34.91
CA LEU A 245 -15.40 -4.81 36.21
C LEU A 245 -15.43 -5.92 37.26
N ILE A 246 -14.31 -6.09 37.97
CA ILE A 246 -14.10 -7.17 38.97
C ILE A 246 -13.69 -6.54 40.30
N LEU A 247 -14.43 -6.82 41.36
CA LEU A 247 -14.05 -6.39 42.71
C LEU A 247 -12.91 -7.21 43.30
N SER A 248 -12.39 -6.75 44.42
CA SER A 248 -11.28 -7.40 45.14
C SER A 248 -11.61 -8.82 45.63
N ASP A 249 -12.89 -9.14 45.86
CA ASP A 249 -13.39 -10.47 46.21
C ASP A 249 -13.60 -11.41 45.01
N GLY A 250 -13.41 -10.91 43.78
CA GLY A 250 -13.59 -11.63 42.54
C GLY A 250 -15.01 -11.51 41.94
N THR A 251 -15.89 -10.71 42.51
CA THR A 251 -17.25 -10.48 41.97
C THR A 251 -17.17 -9.69 40.70
N VAL A 252 -17.70 -10.25 39.58
CA VAL A 252 -17.85 -9.56 38.29
C VAL A 252 -19.21 -8.88 38.27
N TYR A 253 -19.23 -7.56 38.00
CA TYR A 253 -20.45 -6.78 38.11
C TYR A 253 -20.72 -5.86 36.91
N GLY A 254 -19.98 -6.02 35.83
CA GLY A 254 -20.18 -5.25 34.62
C GLY A 254 -18.96 -5.22 33.72
N VAL A 255 -19.00 -4.30 32.78
CA VAL A 255 -17.90 -4.00 31.86
C VAL A 255 -17.70 -2.49 31.73
N VAL A 256 -16.46 -2.07 31.49
CA VAL A 256 -16.12 -0.72 31.06
C VAL A 256 -15.40 -0.80 29.74
N GLY A 257 -15.72 0.11 28.81
CA GLY A 257 -15.11 0.07 27.50
C GLY A 257 -15.12 1.41 26.78
N VAL A 258 -14.41 1.44 25.69
CA VAL A 258 -14.31 2.57 24.76
C VAL A 258 -14.68 2.12 23.36
N GLU A 259 -15.15 3.07 22.55
CA GLU A 259 -15.45 2.80 21.16
C GLU A 259 -14.68 3.71 20.20
N MET A 260 -14.43 3.20 19.01
CA MET A 260 -13.89 3.95 17.89
C MET A 260 -14.83 3.83 16.68
N MET A 261 -15.27 4.95 16.13
CA MET A 261 -16.05 4.94 14.89
C MET A 261 -15.19 4.42 13.74
N THR A 262 -15.80 3.64 12.85
CA THR A 262 -15.07 3.15 11.66
C THR A 262 -14.57 4.28 10.78
N SER A 263 -15.26 5.44 10.76
CA SER A 263 -14.79 6.65 10.09
C SER A 263 -13.50 7.20 10.69
N TYR A 264 -13.37 7.19 12.02
CA TYR A 264 -12.15 7.62 12.70
C TYR A 264 -10.97 6.65 12.45
N ILE A 265 -11.25 5.34 12.46
CA ILE A 265 -10.24 4.34 12.08
C ILE A 265 -9.76 4.57 10.64
N GLN A 266 -10.64 4.97 9.73
CA GLN A 266 -10.26 5.31 8.35
C GLN A 266 -9.29 6.48 8.28
N GLU A 267 -9.38 7.45 9.18
CA GLU A 267 -8.41 8.55 9.29
C GLU A 267 -7.06 8.08 9.84
N LEU A 268 -7.06 7.08 10.73
CA LEU A 268 -5.82 6.47 11.26
C LEU A 268 -5.08 5.63 10.21
N ILE A 269 -5.76 5.12 9.18
CA ILE A 269 -5.20 4.30 8.09
C ILE A 269 -5.50 4.93 6.72
N PRO A 270 -4.97 6.14 6.42
CA PRO A 270 -5.31 6.89 5.22
C PRO A 270 -4.82 6.18 3.96
N TYR A 271 -5.75 5.85 3.06
CA TYR A 271 -5.45 5.15 1.81
C TYR A 271 -4.57 5.97 0.86
N GLU A 272 -4.55 7.29 1.01
CA GLU A 272 -3.76 8.21 0.21
C GLU A 272 -2.26 7.90 0.24
N GLU A 273 -1.77 7.32 1.32
CA GLU A 273 -0.36 6.90 1.43
C GLU A 273 0.01 5.81 0.43
N LEU A 274 -0.94 4.94 0.06
CA LEU A 274 -0.76 3.86 -0.91
C LEU A 274 -1.16 4.28 -2.33
N GLN A 275 -1.74 5.46 -2.50
CA GLN A 275 -2.28 5.95 -3.78
C GLN A 275 -1.24 6.45 -4.78
N ASN A 276 0.04 6.52 -4.49
CA ASN A 276 1.06 6.84 -5.51
C ASN A 276 0.94 5.97 -6.77
N SER A 277 0.09 4.94 -6.72
CA SER A 277 -0.26 4.03 -7.81
C SER A 277 -1.76 4.03 -8.17
N GLY A 278 -2.60 4.85 -7.56
CA GLY A 278 -4.01 5.04 -7.96
C GLY A 278 -5.05 4.05 -7.42
N THR A 279 -4.68 2.95 -6.75
CA THR A 279 -5.62 1.91 -6.30
C THR A 279 -5.21 1.21 -5.00
N GLY A 280 -4.33 1.82 -4.21
CA GLY A 280 -3.95 1.26 -2.92
C GLY A 280 -4.97 1.59 -1.83
N THR A 281 -5.15 0.67 -0.89
CA THR A 281 -5.94 0.87 0.33
C THR A 281 -5.38 0.07 1.50
N TYR A 282 -5.70 0.51 2.72
CA TYR A 282 -5.47 -0.28 3.93
C TYR A 282 -6.76 -1.02 4.31
N LEU A 283 -6.59 -2.20 4.91
CA LEU A 283 -7.64 -2.97 5.51
C LEU A 283 -7.24 -3.32 6.94
N LEU A 284 -8.10 -3.03 7.90
CA LEU A 284 -8.05 -3.65 9.20
C LEU A 284 -8.82 -4.96 9.11
N ALA A 285 -8.18 -6.07 9.43
CA ALA A 285 -8.73 -7.40 9.22
C ALA A 285 -8.36 -8.34 10.37
N GLU A 286 -9.03 -9.47 10.44
CA GLU A 286 -8.67 -10.59 11.30
C GLU A 286 -8.46 -11.87 10.49
N THR A 287 -7.73 -12.82 11.05
CA THR A 287 -7.55 -14.16 10.50
C THR A 287 -7.45 -15.19 11.64
N ALA A 288 -7.95 -16.39 11.37
CA ALA A 288 -7.70 -17.57 12.18
C ALA A 288 -6.47 -18.37 11.71
N ASP A 289 -5.94 -18.02 10.52
CA ASP A 289 -4.82 -18.72 9.92
C ASP A 289 -3.48 -18.22 10.45
N THR A 290 -2.46 -19.06 10.39
CA THR A 290 -1.10 -18.66 10.76
C THR A 290 -0.43 -17.94 9.62
N LEU A 291 0.14 -16.75 9.86
CA LEU A 291 0.83 -15.94 8.83
C LEU A 291 2.05 -16.63 8.18
N SER A 292 2.49 -17.77 8.67
CA SER A 292 3.52 -18.60 8.04
C SER A 292 2.96 -19.52 6.95
N ASP A 293 1.66 -19.70 6.87
CA ASP A 293 1.02 -20.61 5.93
C ASP A 293 1.15 -20.08 4.49
N SER A 294 1.03 -20.98 3.53
CA SER A 294 1.11 -20.65 2.10
C SER A 294 -0.11 -19.87 1.61
N GLU A 295 -1.26 -20.09 2.24
CA GLU A 295 -2.51 -19.39 1.98
C GLU A 295 -3.12 -18.96 3.31
N ILE A 296 -3.67 -17.77 3.35
CA ILE A 296 -4.42 -17.23 4.48
C ILE A 296 -5.74 -16.67 3.99
N SER A 297 -6.73 -16.74 4.85
CA SER A 297 -8.03 -16.13 4.66
C SER A 297 -8.21 -14.98 5.65
N VAL A 298 -8.58 -13.81 5.18
CA VAL A 298 -8.76 -12.63 6.03
C VAL A 298 -10.18 -12.10 5.98
N ASN A 299 -10.75 -11.83 7.16
CA ASN A 299 -12.03 -11.16 7.31
C ASN A 299 -11.80 -9.66 7.51
N VAL A 300 -12.39 -8.84 6.67
CA VAL A 300 -12.20 -7.39 6.74
C VAL A 300 -13.12 -6.79 7.80
N ILE A 301 -12.51 -6.17 8.83
CA ILE A 301 -13.23 -5.45 9.89
C ILE A 301 -13.57 -4.04 9.43
N ASN A 302 -12.59 -3.34 8.87
CA ASN A 302 -12.74 -1.96 8.41
C ASN A 302 -11.83 -1.66 7.22
N PRO A 303 -12.38 -1.31 6.05
CA PRO A 303 -11.60 -0.78 4.93
C PRO A 303 -11.31 0.71 5.14
N SER A 304 -10.14 1.19 4.68
CA SER A 304 -9.71 2.57 4.90
C SER A 304 -10.55 3.64 4.17
N SER A 305 -11.39 3.27 3.23
CA SER A 305 -12.25 4.24 2.52
C SER A 305 -13.49 3.64 1.90
N ARG A 306 -14.64 4.27 2.18
CA ARG A 306 -15.90 4.01 1.46
C ARG A 306 -15.89 4.55 0.03
N SER A 307 -15.04 5.54 -0.25
CA SER A 307 -15.00 6.21 -1.56
C SER A 307 -14.08 5.53 -2.56
N ASN A 308 -13.33 4.54 -2.14
CA ASN A 308 -12.47 3.79 -3.05
C ASN A 308 -13.33 2.86 -3.90
N ARG A 309 -14.01 3.45 -4.91
CA ARG A 309 -14.88 2.75 -5.86
C ARG A 309 -14.19 1.62 -6.61
N TRP A 310 -12.87 1.56 -6.52
CA TRP A 310 -12.02 0.58 -7.18
C TRP A 310 -11.88 -0.73 -6.39
N LEU A 311 -12.03 -0.64 -5.06
CA LEU A 311 -12.00 -1.79 -4.17
C LEU A 311 -13.37 -1.93 -3.49
N SER A 312 -14.38 -2.29 -4.24
CA SER A 312 -15.58 -2.86 -3.62
C SER A 312 -15.14 -4.21 -3.05
N ILE A 313 -14.72 -4.19 -1.78
CA ILE A 313 -14.32 -5.42 -1.09
C ILE A 313 -15.59 -6.26 -0.98
N PRO A 314 -15.55 -7.51 -1.40
CA PRO A 314 -16.65 -8.43 -1.12
C PRO A 314 -16.91 -8.44 0.39
N ASP A 315 -18.17 -8.54 0.81
CA ASP A 315 -18.53 -8.80 2.22
C ASP A 315 -18.01 -10.18 2.70
N GLU A 316 -17.24 -10.85 1.86
CA GLU A 316 -16.72 -12.19 2.03
C GLU A 316 -15.20 -12.17 2.33
N GLU A 317 -14.75 -13.26 2.87
CA GLU A 317 -13.38 -13.61 3.16
C GLU A 317 -12.44 -13.42 1.95
N ILE A 318 -11.35 -12.68 2.12
CA ILE A 318 -10.32 -12.50 1.07
C ILE A 318 -9.26 -13.58 1.25
N LYS A 319 -9.10 -14.43 0.23
CA LYS A 319 -8.02 -15.42 0.18
C LYS A 319 -6.75 -14.79 -0.41
N MET A 320 -5.64 -15.03 0.28
CA MET A 320 -4.34 -14.48 -0.09
C MET A 320 -3.29 -15.57 -0.11
N THR A 321 -2.49 -15.64 -1.19
CA THR A 321 -1.40 -16.61 -1.35
C THR A 321 -0.07 -15.93 -1.06
N ARG A 322 0.73 -16.51 -0.18
CA ARG A 322 2.03 -15.97 0.23
C ARG A 322 3.08 -16.15 -0.86
N THR A 323 3.74 -15.06 -1.24
CA THR A 323 4.87 -15.07 -2.20
C THR A 323 6.22 -14.86 -1.51
N GLU A 324 6.26 -13.96 -0.52
CA GLU A 324 7.45 -13.67 0.31
C GLU A 324 7.02 -13.42 1.76
N LYS A 325 7.99 -13.18 2.64
CA LYS A 325 7.69 -12.77 4.03
C LYS A 325 6.90 -11.46 4.01
N ASN A 326 5.72 -11.46 4.61
CA ASN A 326 4.77 -10.34 4.70
C ASN A 326 4.22 -9.85 3.35
N ILE A 327 4.41 -10.61 2.26
CA ILE A 327 3.86 -10.30 0.95
C ILE A 327 3.01 -11.45 0.46
N TYR A 328 1.83 -11.10 -0.01
CA TYR A 328 0.81 -12.01 -0.50
C TYR A 328 0.24 -11.49 -1.83
N GLU A 329 -0.25 -12.41 -2.64
CA GLU A 329 -1.04 -12.13 -3.83
C GLU A 329 -2.50 -12.48 -3.56
N ALA A 330 -3.41 -11.62 -4.02
CA ALA A 330 -4.84 -11.83 -3.94
C ALA A 330 -5.48 -11.57 -5.30
N GLU A 331 -6.44 -12.39 -5.68
CA GLU A 331 -7.31 -12.11 -6.83
C GLU A 331 -8.64 -11.58 -6.31
N ILE A 332 -8.93 -10.31 -6.62
CA ILE A 332 -10.19 -9.67 -6.25
C ILE A 332 -10.86 -9.20 -7.54
N TRP A 333 -12.05 -9.76 -7.85
CA TRP A 333 -12.84 -9.40 -9.03
C TRP A 333 -12.09 -9.54 -10.36
N LYS A 334 -11.26 -10.59 -10.50
CA LYS A 334 -10.42 -10.90 -11.66
C LYS A 334 -9.24 -9.93 -11.88
N ASP A 335 -8.98 -9.05 -10.96
CA ASP A 335 -7.76 -8.25 -10.93
C ASP A 335 -6.80 -8.82 -9.87
N ASN A 336 -5.50 -8.79 -10.19
CA ASN A 336 -4.45 -9.23 -9.27
C ASN A 336 -4.00 -8.07 -8.40
N TYR A 337 -3.81 -8.35 -7.12
CA TYR A 337 -3.36 -7.42 -6.11
C TYR A 337 -2.15 -7.98 -5.38
N ILE A 338 -1.25 -7.07 -4.98
CA ILE A 338 -0.16 -7.36 -4.06
C ILE A 338 -0.54 -6.77 -2.70
N ALA A 339 -0.50 -7.60 -1.68
CA ALA A 339 -0.79 -7.23 -0.31
C ALA A 339 0.45 -7.36 0.56
N SER A 340 0.68 -6.37 1.40
CA SER A 340 1.64 -6.45 2.50
C SER A 340 0.87 -6.58 3.80
N VAL A 341 1.17 -7.63 4.61
CA VAL A 341 0.40 -8.01 5.79
C VAL A 341 1.28 -7.98 7.02
N TYR A 342 0.82 -7.25 8.05
CA TYR A 342 1.49 -7.15 9.34
C TYR A 342 0.51 -7.42 10.48
N PRO A 343 0.89 -8.24 11.48
CA PRO A 343 0.06 -8.52 12.64
C PRO A 343 0.00 -7.32 13.58
N LEU A 344 -1.16 -7.14 14.22
CA LEU A 344 -1.37 -6.27 15.36
C LEU A 344 -1.39 -7.14 16.61
N THR A 345 -0.50 -6.88 17.55
CA THR A 345 -0.41 -7.63 18.81
C THR A 345 -1.28 -6.95 19.86
N LEU A 346 -2.58 -7.28 19.87
CA LEU A 346 -3.56 -6.64 20.74
C LEU A 346 -3.78 -7.35 22.08
N TYR A 347 -3.37 -8.62 22.17
CA TYR A 347 -3.60 -9.46 23.34
C TYR A 347 -2.31 -10.05 23.90
N ASN A 348 -2.25 -10.20 25.20
CA ASN A 348 -1.20 -10.95 25.86
C ASN A 348 -1.33 -12.44 25.56
N LYS A 349 -0.23 -13.19 25.57
CA LYS A 349 -0.23 -14.64 25.26
C LYS A 349 -1.14 -15.49 26.17
N ASN A 350 -1.42 -15.02 27.37
CA ASN A 350 -2.26 -15.71 28.35
C ASN A 350 -3.70 -15.21 28.34
N ALA A 351 -4.01 -14.22 27.50
CA ALA A 351 -5.35 -13.69 27.37
C ALA A 351 -6.30 -14.72 26.73
N PRO A 352 -7.55 -14.83 27.16
CA PRO A 352 -8.54 -15.74 26.58
C PRO A 352 -8.77 -15.54 25.07
N PHE A 353 -8.49 -14.34 24.57
CA PHE A 353 -8.67 -13.94 23.16
C PHE A 353 -7.36 -13.92 22.37
N SER A 354 -6.28 -14.53 22.88
CA SER A 354 -4.95 -14.54 22.24
C SER A 354 -4.90 -15.23 20.87
N ASP A 355 -5.89 -16.09 20.57
CA ASP A 355 -6.00 -16.79 19.29
C ASP A 355 -6.57 -15.89 18.16
N GLU A 356 -7.17 -14.75 18.49
CA GLU A 356 -7.66 -13.77 17.52
C GLU A 356 -6.49 -12.96 16.97
N GLN A 357 -6.15 -13.19 15.71
CA GLN A 357 -5.05 -12.47 15.05
C GLN A 357 -5.59 -11.28 14.23
N TRP A 358 -5.33 -10.10 14.72
CA TRP A 358 -5.64 -8.86 14.02
C TRP A 358 -4.50 -8.48 13.09
N LEU A 359 -4.84 -7.92 11.93
CA LEU A 359 -3.91 -7.61 10.87
C LEU A 359 -4.14 -6.21 10.32
N LEU A 360 -3.05 -5.52 9.98
CA LEU A 360 -3.09 -4.42 9.02
C LEU A 360 -2.62 -4.94 7.67
N VAL A 361 -3.47 -4.82 6.67
CA VAL A 361 -3.20 -5.20 5.28
C VAL A 361 -3.13 -3.95 4.43
N GLY A 362 -2.00 -3.70 3.78
CA GLY A 362 -1.89 -2.70 2.73
C GLY A 362 -1.94 -3.40 1.37
N ILE A 363 -2.96 -3.12 0.58
CA ILE A 363 -3.22 -3.81 -0.68
C ILE A 363 -3.20 -2.84 -1.87
N VAL A 364 -2.51 -3.19 -2.95
CA VAL A 364 -2.35 -2.38 -4.17
C VAL A 364 -2.50 -3.26 -5.39
N GLN A 365 -3.20 -2.79 -6.42
CA GLN A 365 -3.31 -3.52 -7.68
C GLN A 365 -1.92 -3.67 -8.34
N ASP A 366 -1.57 -4.87 -8.81
CA ASP A 366 -0.23 -5.20 -9.32
C ASP A 366 0.23 -4.28 -10.46
N LYS A 367 -0.65 -4.03 -11.43
CA LYS A 367 -0.36 -3.13 -12.57
C LYS A 367 -0.08 -1.69 -12.15
N ASN A 368 -0.62 -1.24 -11.02
CA ASN A 368 -0.38 0.10 -10.49
C ASN A 368 0.88 0.14 -9.62
N LEU A 369 1.13 -0.90 -8.83
CA LEU A 369 2.38 -1.03 -8.07
C LEU A 369 3.59 -0.98 -9.00
N TYR A 370 3.52 -1.63 -10.16
CA TYR A 370 4.60 -1.67 -11.14
C TYR A 370 4.47 -0.63 -12.27
N ALA A 371 3.50 0.29 -12.21
CA ALA A 371 3.24 1.28 -13.26
C ALA A 371 4.48 2.12 -13.59
N PHE A 372 5.22 2.56 -12.56
CA PHE A 372 6.46 3.33 -12.74
C PHE A 372 7.52 2.51 -13.47
N THR A 373 7.75 1.26 -13.05
CA THR A 373 8.69 0.34 -13.71
C THR A 373 8.31 0.11 -15.17
N ASN A 374 7.03 -0.17 -15.43
CA ASN A 374 6.52 -0.41 -16.78
C ASN A 374 6.68 0.83 -17.67
N HIS A 375 6.43 2.03 -17.14
CA HIS A 375 6.62 3.28 -17.87
C HIS A 375 8.10 3.53 -18.20
N VAL A 376 9.00 3.36 -17.23
CA VAL A 376 10.45 3.50 -17.47
C VAL A 376 10.93 2.49 -18.50
N MET A 377 10.51 1.22 -18.40
CA MET A 377 10.86 0.18 -19.37
C MET A 377 10.31 0.47 -20.79
N LEU A 378 9.14 1.06 -20.89
CA LEU A 378 8.60 1.52 -22.18
C LEU A 378 9.48 2.63 -22.78
N LEU A 379 9.84 3.64 -21.98
CA LEU A 379 10.74 4.72 -22.44
C LEU A 379 12.09 4.18 -22.88
N VAL A 380 12.66 3.23 -22.13
CA VAL A 380 13.91 2.57 -22.52
C VAL A 380 13.78 1.84 -23.87
N LYS A 381 12.71 1.07 -24.07
CA LYS A 381 12.42 0.40 -25.35
C LYS A 381 12.29 1.39 -26.50
N LEU A 382 11.59 2.51 -26.29
CA LEU A 382 11.44 3.57 -27.29
C LEU A 382 12.79 4.24 -27.60
N THR A 383 13.62 4.49 -26.59
CA THR A 383 14.96 5.06 -26.78
C THR A 383 15.87 4.12 -27.59
N ILE A 384 15.87 2.83 -27.29
CA ILE A 384 16.62 1.83 -28.06
C ILE A 384 16.14 1.81 -29.52
N PHE A 385 14.84 1.81 -29.74
CA PHE A 385 14.27 1.83 -31.10
C PHE A 385 14.66 3.10 -31.87
N ALA A 386 14.57 4.28 -31.24
CA ALA A 386 14.98 5.55 -31.81
C ALA A 386 16.49 5.55 -32.16
N THR A 387 17.35 5.06 -31.27
CA THR A 387 18.80 4.95 -31.49
C THR A 387 19.09 4.07 -32.69
N LEU A 388 18.42 2.91 -32.81
CA LEU A 388 18.54 2.03 -33.97
C LEU A 388 18.15 2.74 -35.27
N LEU A 389 17.01 3.42 -35.28
CA LEU A 389 16.50 4.12 -36.45
C LEU A 389 17.46 5.24 -36.89
N PHE A 390 17.88 6.10 -35.96
CA PHE A 390 18.84 7.17 -36.22
C PHE A 390 20.21 6.63 -36.64
N GLY A 391 20.69 5.56 -36.00
CA GLY A 391 21.93 4.91 -36.36
C GLY A 391 21.93 4.34 -37.77
N LEU A 392 20.84 3.66 -38.17
CA LEU A 392 20.65 3.16 -39.54
C LEU A 392 20.65 4.30 -40.55
N LEU A 393 19.87 5.36 -40.28
CA LEU A 393 19.75 6.53 -41.16
C LEU A 393 21.09 7.25 -41.33
N SER A 394 21.80 7.46 -40.19
CA SER A 394 23.13 8.06 -40.16
C SER A 394 24.16 7.22 -40.92
N SER A 395 24.17 5.91 -40.67
CA SER A 395 25.06 4.97 -41.40
C SER A 395 24.82 5.01 -42.90
N PHE A 396 23.58 5.06 -43.32
CA PHE A 396 23.24 5.16 -44.75
C PHE A 396 23.71 6.48 -45.35
N ILE A 397 23.44 7.62 -44.70
CA ILE A 397 23.84 8.96 -45.18
C ILE A 397 25.37 9.08 -45.28
N VAL A 398 26.06 8.67 -44.20
CA VAL A 398 27.54 8.77 -44.16
C VAL A 398 28.18 7.86 -45.20
N SER A 399 27.69 6.60 -45.27
CA SER A 399 28.23 5.64 -46.31
C SER A 399 28.02 6.15 -47.73
N ARG A 400 26.88 6.77 -47.98
CA ARG A 400 26.57 7.37 -49.30
C ARG A 400 27.45 8.61 -49.58
N ARG A 401 27.64 9.48 -48.59
CA ARG A 401 28.51 10.65 -48.73
C ARG A 401 29.97 10.32 -48.92
N LEU A 402 30.47 9.27 -48.30
CA LEU A 402 31.87 8.84 -48.45
C LEU A 402 32.09 8.00 -49.69
N ALA A 403 31.17 7.12 -50.05
CA ALA A 403 31.35 6.21 -51.18
C ALA A 403 31.12 6.90 -52.54
N LYS A 404 30.22 7.87 -52.64
CA LYS A 404 29.89 8.54 -53.90
C LYS A 404 31.09 9.26 -54.55
N PRO A 405 31.89 10.06 -53.85
CA PRO A 405 33.06 10.73 -54.43
C PRO A 405 34.14 9.74 -54.91
N VAL A 406 34.37 8.65 -54.15
CA VAL A 406 35.36 7.62 -54.55
C VAL A 406 34.89 6.87 -55.80
N ALA A 407 33.60 6.55 -55.86
CA ALA A 407 33.03 5.90 -57.08
C ALA A 407 33.12 6.83 -58.31
N SER A 408 32.78 8.12 -58.13
CA SER A 408 32.89 9.11 -59.23
C SER A 408 34.31 9.27 -59.74
N LEU A 409 35.30 9.36 -58.84
CA LEU A 409 36.70 9.38 -59.24
C LEU A 409 37.14 8.12 -60.00
N SER A 410 36.68 6.94 -59.57
CA SER A 410 36.97 5.68 -60.25
C SER A 410 36.40 5.66 -61.66
N ASP A 411 35.16 6.12 -61.81
CA ASP A 411 34.45 6.19 -63.11
C ASP A 411 35.11 7.20 -64.06
N GLU A 412 35.57 8.36 -63.54
CA GLU A 412 36.27 9.39 -64.27
C GLU A 412 37.64 8.93 -64.75
N VAL A 413 38.36 8.18 -63.92
CA VAL A 413 39.66 7.59 -64.29
C VAL A 413 39.47 6.49 -65.35
N GLU A 414 38.43 5.63 -65.21
CA GLU A 414 38.13 4.59 -66.16
C GLU A 414 37.73 5.20 -67.55
N ALA A 415 36.93 6.25 -67.56
CA ALA A 415 36.53 6.97 -68.74
C ALA A 415 37.75 7.62 -69.47
N ALA A 416 38.70 8.18 -68.69
CA ALA A 416 39.93 8.72 -69.24
C ALA A 416 40.84 7.64 -69.85
N GLN A 417 40.87 6.45 -69.27
CA GLN A 417 41.64 5.31 -69.78
C GLN A 417 41.08 4.78 -71.13
N GLN A 418 39.75 4.83 -71.30
CA GLN A 418 39.12 4.41 -72.54
C GLN A 418 39.33 5.41 -73.70
N ASN A 419 39.50 6.69 -73.40
CA ASN A 419 39.85 7.72 -74.40
C ASN A 419 41.36 7.89 -74.52
N GLN A 420 41.99 7.10 -75.34
CA GLN A 420 43.44 7.08 -75.58
C GLN A 420 44.02 8.49 -75.79
N GLY A 421 44.78 8.98 -74.77
CA GLY A 421 45.55 10.21 -74.85
C GLY A 421 44.89 11.46 -74.20
N SER A 422 43.79 11.30 -73.47
CA SER A 422 43.23 12.40 -72.70
C SER A 422 43.70 12.40 -71.23
N ILE A 423 44.06 13.57 -70.71
CA ILE A 423 44.34 13.76 -69.31
C ILE A 423 42.98 13.69 -68.57
N PRO A 424 42.88 12.83 -67.52
CA PRO A 424 41.63 12.78 -66.79
C PRO A 424 41.34 14.15 -66.12
N ASN A 425 40.15 14.72 -66.44
CA ASN A 425 39.67 15.91 -65.74
C ASN A 425 38.85 15.45 -64.52
N LEU A 426 39.57 15.26 -63.40
CA LEU A 426 38.99 14.75 -62.16
C LEU A 426 38.32 15.89 -61.41
N SER A 427 37.04 15.70 -61.04
CA SER A 427 36.29 16.66 -60.29
C SER A 427 36.74 16.77 -58.80
N GLU A 428 36.67 17.98 -58.26
CA GLU A 428 36.90 18.20 -56.83
C GLU A 428 35.84 17.50 -55.99
N THR A 429 36.27 16.68 -55.02
CA THR A 429 35.37 15.88 -54.21
C THR A 429 34.99 16.55 -52.92
N GLY A 430 35.72 17.61 -52.51
CA GLY A 430 35.59 18.29 -51.22
C GLY A 430 36.17 17.50 -50.04
N ILE A 431 36.83 16.35 -50.33
CA ILE A 431 37.56 15.56 -49.35
C ILE A 431 39.07 15.74 -49.62
N ARG A 432 39.77 16.39 -48.73
CA ARG A 432 41.16 16.83 -48.89
C ARG A 432 42.10 15.70 -49.34
N GLU A 433 41.98 14.51 -48.81
CA GLU A 433 42.80 13.36 -49.15
C GLU A 433 42.49 12.85 -50.59
N LEU A 434 41.22 12.86 -50.98
CA LEU A 434 40.79 12.47 -52.30
C LEU A 434 41.19 13.52 -53.34
N ASP A 435 41.08 14.80 -53.00
CA ASP A 435 41.47 15.91 -53.91
C ASP A 435 43.00 15.94 -54.14
N LYS A 436 43.80 15.60 -53.10
CA LYS A 436 45.26 15.36 -53.28
C LYS A 436 45.55 14.19 -54.18
N PHE A 437 44.81 13.07 -54.00
CA PHE A 437 44.98 11.88 -54.83
C PHE A 437 44.61 12.16 -56.29
N SER A 438 43.51 12.89 -56.52
CA SER A 438 43.06 13.38 -57.81
C SER A 438 44.13 14.24 -58.51
N THR A 439 44.74 15.17 -57.76
CA THR A 439 45.83 16.04 -58.27
C THR A 439 47.05 15.23 -58.64
N ALA A 440 47.44 14.21 -57.82
CA ALA A 440 48.56 13.35 -58.07
C ALA A 440 48.35 12.49 -59.35
N ILE A 441 47.14 11.90 -59.53
CA ILE A 441 46.81 11.11 -60.73
C ILE A 441 46.88 12.02 -61.98
N THR A 442 46.29 13.20 -61.91
CA THR A 442 46.31 14.17 -63.05
C THR A 442 47.77 14.57 -63.39
N GLY A 443 48.61 14.78 -62.36
CA GLY A 443 50.05 15.06 -62.54
C GLY A 443 50.81 13.94 -63.22
N LEU A 444 50.65 12.71 -62.71
CA LEU A 444 51.27 11.50 -63.33
C LEU A 444 50.79 11.28 -64.74
N SER A 445 49.48 11.41 -65.05
CA SER A 445 48.95 11.25 -66.39
C SER A 445 49.53 12.28 -67.38
N ARG A 446 49.76 13.51 -66.92
CA ARG A 446 50.40 14.56 -67.74
C ARG A 446 51.87 14.25 -67.99
N GLU A 447 52.59 13.73 -67.01
CA GLU A 447 53.97 13.37 -67.15
C GLU A 447 54.17 12.18 -68.12
N VAL A 448 53.34 11.15 -68.00
CA VAL A 448 53.31 10.02 -68.94
C VAL A 448 53.01 10.45 -70.34
N LEU A 449 52.05 11.32 -70.55
CA LEU A 449 51.71 11.84 -71.87
C LEU A 449 52.86 12.64 -72.46
N ASN A 450 53.50 13.52 -71.70
CA ASN A 450 54.61 14.30 -72.13
C ASN A 450 55.86 13.41 -72.41
N THR A 451 56.01 12.30 -71.77
CA THR A 451 57.13 11.36 -71.99
C THR A 451 56.84 10.52 -73.25
N SER A 452 55.63 10.09 -73.47
CA SER A 452 55.24 9.33 -74.66
C SER A 452 55.28 10.17 -75.95
N THR A 453 55.07 11.46 -75.87
CA THR A 453 55.25 12.39 -77.03
C THR A 453 56.68 12.75 -77.33
N LYS A 454 57.61 12.57 -76.37
CA LYS A 454 59.07 12.75 -76.57
C LYS A 454 59.84 11.56 -77.18
N PHE A 455 59.19 10.37 -77.20
CA PHE A 455 59.78 9.18 -77.86
C PHE A 455 58.82 8.68 -78.98
N PRO A 456 58.84 9.25 -80.20
CA PRO A 456 58.19 8.66 -81.32
C PRO A 456 58.87 7.38 -81.66
N VAL A 457 58.21 6.21 -81.50
CA VAL A 457 58.71 4.93 -81.95
C VAL A 457 58.72 4.99 -83.49
N SER A 458 59.88 5.24 -84.05
CA SER A 458 60.14 5.10 -85.45
C SER A 458 60.03 3.63 -85.84
N TYR A 459 58.91 3.23 -86.48
CA TYR A 459 58.88 1.98 -87.27
C TYR A 459 59.48 2.29 -88.58
N THR A 460 60.78 1.97 -88.72
CA THR A 460 61.40 1.78 -90.02
C THR A 460 61.15 0.36 -90.45
N HIS A 461 60.70 0.18 -91.65
CA HIS A 461 60.45 -1.02 -92.36
C HIS A 461 61.70 -1.98 -92.37
N LEU A 462 61.40 -3.27 -92.23
CA LEU A 462 61.82 -4.32 -93.19
C LEU A 462 60.86 -5.49 -93.11
#